data_e49311dc2b3b11bd417f0caa0a2c0156
#
_entry.id   e49311dc2b3b11bd417f0caa0a2c0156
#
_cell.length_a   1.000
_cell.length_b   1.000
_cell.length_c   1.000
_cell.angle_alpha   90.00
_cell.angle_beta   90.00
_cell.angle_gamma   90.00
#
_symmetry.space_group_name_H-M   'P 1'
#
loop_
_entity.id
_entity.type
_entity.pdbx_description
1 polymer ?
#
loop_
_entity_poly.entity_id
_entity_poly.type
_entity_poly.pdbx_seq_one_letter_code
_entity_poly.pdbx_strand_id
1 'polypeptide(L)'
;MCGVAVGIDARQPMPVFRATTLDGQKYSNESVKGKVVLLQFWATWCRYCRGDQDAVDTVAREFADRGLLVLAVDAGESKKTVKQYLANSPRAVPIVLMENTNLAAMFAAKSYPLYVLIDADGKIAGELRGAGGERALRNLLRKAGLE
;
A
#
# COMPACT_ATOMS: atom_id res chain seq x y z
N MET A 1 12.62 28.73 6.39
CA MET A 1 12.06 28.19 6.54
C MET A 1 11.77 27.54 6.44
N CYS A 2 11.68 27.24 6.73
CA CYS A 2 11.33 26.55 6.86
C CYS A 2 10.81 25.83 6.74
N GLY A 3 10.76 25.44 6.66
CA GLY A 3 10.32 24.51 6.53
C GLY A 3 9.74 24.00 6.89
N VAL A 4 9.74 24.15 7.09
CA VAL A 4 9.20 23.64 7.64
C VAL A 4 8.56 22.94 7.90
N ALA A 5 8.64 23.22 8.32
CA ALA A 5 7.91 22.18 8.93
C ALA A 5 6.65 22.00 8.24
N VAL A 6 6.68 21.18 7.45
CA VAL A 6 5.48 20.66 6.98
C VAL A 6 4.73 20.29 8.21
N GLY A 7 3.80 21.06 8.59
CA GLY A 7 2.99 20.72 9.73
C GLY A 7 2.53 19.30 9.57
N ILE A 8 2.39 18.62 10.67
CA ILE A 8 1.87 17.26 10.68
C ILE A 8 0.59 17.14 9.89
N ASP A 9 -0.18 18.21 9.85
CA ASP A 9 -1.46 18.22 9.17
C ASP A 9 -1.37 18.52 7.69
N ALA A 10 -0.19 18.91 7.23
CA ALA A 10 0.00 19.20 5.81
C ALA A 10 0.18 17.91 5.05
N ARG A 11 -0.70 17.65 4.11
CA ARG A 11 -0.64 16.47 3.27
C ARG A 11 0.05 16.81 1.97
N GLN A 12 1.12 16.08 1.67
CA GLN A 12 1.88 16.29 0.45
C GLN A 12 1.20 15.60 -0.71
N PRO A 13 1.19 16.22 -1.90
CA PRO A 13 0.72 15.51 -3.08
C PRO A 13 1.57 14.28 -3.34
N MET A 14 0.93 13.21 -3.78
CA MET A 14 1.61 12.00 -4.19
C MET A 14 2.49 12.30 -5.40
N PRO A 15 3.79 12.00 -5.36
CA PRO A 15 4.62 12.13 -6.57
C PRO A 15 4.11 11.22 -7.68
N VAL A 16 4.57 11.47 -8.89
CA VAL A 16 4.15 10.68 -10.05
C VAL A 16 4.61 9.23 -9.86
N PHE A 17 3.67 8.31 -9.94
CA PHE A 17 3.99 6.90 -9.80
C PHE A 17 3.40 6.07 -10.94
N ARG A 18 3.93 4.89 -11.09
CA ARG A 18 3.41 3.87 -11.99
C ARG A 18 3.55 2.52 -11.30
N ALA A 19 2.61 1.63 -11.54
CA ALA A 19 2.66 0.27 -11.02
C ALA A 19 1.92 -0.67 -11.96
N THR A 20 2.52 -1.82 -12.24
CA THR A 20 1.88 -2.86 -13.03
C THR A 20 1.78 -4.11 -12.15
N THR A 21 0.59 -4.65 -12.03
CA THR A 21 0.34 -5.82 -11.18
C THR A 21 0.80 -7.11 -11.88
N LEU A 22 0.84 -8.20 -11.12
CA LEU A 22 1.14 -9.52 -11.68
C LEU A 22 0.16 -9.89 -12.80
N ASP A 23 -1.08 -9.39 -12.71
CA ASP A 23 -2.12 -9.65 -13.72
C ASP A 23 -2.02 -8.71 -14.92
N GLY A 24 -1.06 -7.80 -14.93
CA GLY A 24 -0.89 -6.86 -16.03
C GLY A 24 -1.71 -5.59 -15.92
N GLN A 25 -2.45 -5.38 -14.83
CA GLN A 25 -3.22 -4.16 -14.64
C GLN A 25 -2.29 -3.00 -14.30
N LYS A 26 -2.51 -1.85 -14.92
CA LYS A 26 -1.64 -0.69 -14.74
C LYS A 26 -2.33 0.38 -13.91
N TYR A 27 -1.58 0.95 -12.97
CA TYR A 27 -2.05 2.02 -12.12
C TYR A 27 -1.09 3.20 -12.17
N SER A 28 -1.66 4.41 -12.07
CA SER A 28 -0.92 5.66 -12.06
C SER A 28 -1.73 6.67 -11.27
N ASN A 29 -1.19 7.86 -11.02
CA ASN A 29 -1.92 8.93 -10.36
C ASN A 29 -3.25 9.21 -11.06
N GLU A 30 -3.24 9.18 -12.39
CA GLU A 30 -4.43 9.45 -13.19
C GLU A 30 -5.49 8.38 -12.99
N SER A 31 -5.10 7.10 -13.05
CA SER A 31 -6.05 6.00 -12.99
C SER A 31 -6.65 5.79 -11.60
N VAL A 32 -6.01 6.29 -10.55
CA VAL A 32 -6.52 6.13 -9.18
C VAL A 32 -7.19 7.40 -8.65
N LYS A 33 -7.40 8.38 -9.51
CA LYS A 33 -8.04 9.64 -9.14
C LYS A 33 -9.39 9.38 -8.49
N GLY A 34 -9.62 10.01 -7.34
CA GLY A 34 -10.86 9.82 -6.59
C GLY A 34 -10.91 8.59 -5.72
N LYS A 35 -9.90 7.73 -5.79
CA LYS A 35 -9.82 6.54 -4.96
C LYS A 35 -8.88 6.77 -3.78
N VAL A 36 -9.16 6.08 -2.69
CA VAL A 36 -8.22 5.99 -1.57
C VAL A 36 -7.29 4.82 -1.86
N VAL A 37 -5.98 5.04 -1.79
CA VAL A 37 -5.01 4.00 -2.10
C VAL A 37 -4.21 3.66 -0.84
N LEU A 38 -4.19 2.39 -0.49
CA LEU A 38 -3.34 1.89 0.58
C LEU A 38 -2.21 1.07 -0.05
N LEU A 39 -0.99 1.53 0.14
CA LEU A 39 0.20 0.80 -0.30
C LEU A 39 0.68 -0.07 0.86
N GLN A 40 0.92 -1.34 0.58
CA GLN A 40 1.55 -2.25 1.53
C GLN A 40 2.86 -2.72 0.93
N PHE A 41 3.97 -2.35 1.56
CA PHE A 41 5.29 -2.89 1.16
C PHE A 41 5.55 -4.11 2.02
N TRP A 42 5.82 -5.25 1.37
CA TRP A 42 5.88 -6.55 2.04
C TRP A 42 6.87 -7.49 1.36
N ALA A 43 7.10 -8.63 1.96
CA ALA A 43 7.93 -9.69 1.38
C ALA A 43 7.41 -11.04 1.85
N THR A 44 7.63 -12.09 1.07
CA THR A 44 7.18 -13.44 1.44
C THR A 44 7.88 -13.97 2.68
N TRP A 45 9.15 -13.56 2.90
CA TRP A 45 9.93 -13.97 4.07
C TRP A 45 9.60 -13.15 5.33
N CYS A 46 8.81 -12.12 5.20
CA CYS A 46 8.51 -11.20 6.29
C CYS A 46 7.44 -11.78 7.20
N ARG A 47 7.86 -12.20 8.39
CA ARG A 47 6.96 -12.80 9.38
C ARG A 47 5.83 -11.85 9.80
N TYR A 48 6.16 -10.59 10.04
CA TYR A 48 5.17 -9.60 10.46
C TYR A 48 4.21 -9.26 9.34
N CYS A 49 4.67 -9.30 8.09
CA CYS A 49 3.80 -9.10 6.94
C CYS A 49 2.77 -10.22 6.84
N ARG A 50 3.22 -11.47 7.06
CA ARG A 50 2.31 -12.61 7.04
C ARG A 50 1.27 -12.52 8.16
N GLY A 51 1.69 -12.00 9.33
CA GLY A 51 0.76 -11.81 10.45
C GLY A 51 -0.32 -10.78 10.16
N ASP A 52 -0.03 -9.79 9.33
CA ASP A 52 -0.97 -8.73 8.96
C ASP A 52 -1.81 -9.06 7.73
N GLN A 53 -1.47 -10.11 7.01
CA GLN A 53 -2.06 -10.40 5.70
C GLN A 53 -3.59 -10.47 5.73
N ASP A 54 -4.14 -11.19 6.68
CA ASP A 54 -5.59 -11.35 6.79
C ASP A 54 -6.28 -10.02 7.11
N ALA A 55 -5.65 -9.20 7.94
CA ALA A 55 -6.20 -7.89 8.29
C ALA A 55 -6.24 -6.97 7.06
N VAL A 56 -5.17 -6.98 6.27
CA VAL A 56 -5.10 -6.19 5.03
C VAL A 56 -6.18 -6.64 4.07
N ASP A 57 -6.28 -7.95 3.85
CA ASP A 57 -7.25 -8.50 2.90
C ASP A 57 -8.69 -8.26 3.38
N THR A 58 -8.91 -8.27 4.69
CA THR A 58 -10.23 -7.98 5.28
C THR A 58 -10.66 -6.55 4.98
N VAL A 59 -9.80 -5.57 5.26
CA VAL A 59 -10.17 -4.16 5.01
C VAL A 59 -10.26 -3.88 3.51
N ALA A 60 -9.46 -4.55 2.69
CA ALA A 60 -9.53 -4.40 1.24
C ALA A 60 -10.92 -4.82 0.73
N ARG A 61 -11.44 -5.94 1.20
CA ARG A 61 -12.77 -6.41 0.80
C ARG A 61 -13.87 -5.50 1.33
N GLU A 62 -13.73 -5.10 2.60
CA GLU A 62 -14.76 -4.31 3.26
C GLU A 62 -14.95 -2.94 2.59
N PHE A 63 -13.86 -2.30 2.22
CA PHE A 63 -13.91 -0.94 1.69
C PHE A 63 -13.80 -0.85 0.15
N ALA A 64 -13.80 -1.99 -0.54
CA ALA A 64 -13.72 -1.99 -2.00
C ALA A 64 -14.83 -1.14 -2.63
N ASP A 65 -16.06 -1.28 -2.14
CA ASP A 65 -17.22 -0.54 -2.65
C ASP A 65 -17.19 0.94 -2.27
N ARG A 66 -16.28 1.31 -1.38
CA ARG A 66 -16.13 2.70 -0.95
C ARG A 66 -14.88 3.35 -1.54
N GLY A 67 -14.33 2.74 -2.58
CA GLY A 67 -13.23 3.31 -3.34
C GLY A 67 -11.84 3.02 -2.81
N LEU A 68 -11.68 2.04 -1.92
CA LEU A 68 -10.35 1.66 -1.47
C LEU A 68 -9.69 0.73 -2.49
N LEU A 69 -8.49 1.10 -2.91
CA LEU A 69 -7.60 0.24 -3.69
C LEU A 69 -6.39 -0.07 -2.84
N VAL A 70 -6.07 -1.34 -2.67
CA VAL A 70 -4.84 -1.75 -1.97
C VAL A 70 -3.86 -2.28 -3.01
N LEU A 71 -2.62 -1.79 -2.97
CA LEU A 71 -1.55 -2.33 -3.82
C LEU A 71 -0.48 -2.90 -2.90
N ALA A 72 -0.24 -4.20 -3.01
CA ALA A 72 0.77 -4.88 -2.22
C ALA A 72 2.06 -4.98 -3.03
N VAL A 73 3.03 -4.15 -2.69
CA VAL A 73 4.30 -4.03 -3.42
C VAL A 73 5.34 -4.94 -2.76
N ASP A 74 5.79 -5.93 -3.48
CA ASP A 74 6.77 -6.90 -2.99
C ASP A 74 8.19 -6.32 -3.03
N ALA A 75 8.95 -6.63 -2.00
CA ALA A 75 10.25 -6.03 -1.76
C ALA A 75 11.40 -6.74 -2.47
N GLY A 76 11.38 -6.71 -3.79
CA GLY A 76 12.55 -7.15 -4.58
C GLY A 76 12.70 -8.64 -4.77
N GLU A 77 11.66 -9.41 -4.52
CA GLU A 77 11.70 -10.85 -4.77
C GLU A 77 11.35 -11.16 -6.23
N SER A 78 11.75 -12.34 -6.71
CA SER A 78 11.45 -12.74 -8.07
C SER A 78 9.97 -13.07 -8.24
N LYS A 79 9.49 -12.93 -9.46
CA LYS A 79 8.12 -13.30 -9.81
C LYS A 79 7.82 -14.75 -9.42
N LYS A 80 8.77 -15.63 -9.66
CA LYS A 80 8.63 -17.06 -9.35
C LYS A 80 8.40 -17.26 -7.84
N THR A 81 9.23 -16.63 -7.01
CA THR A 81 9.11 -16.71 -5.56
C THR A 81 7.75 -16.23 -5.08
N VAL A 82 7.32 -15.07 -5.57
CA VAL A 82 6.05 -14.49 -5.18
C VAL A 82 4.89 -15.37 -5.62
N LYS A 83 4.92 -15.89 -6.84
CA LYS A 83 3.86 -16.75 -7.34
C LYS A 83 3.76 -18.06 -6.55
N GLN A 84 4.89 -18.62 -6.16
CA GLN A 84 4.91 -19.83 -5.34
C GLN A 84 4.27 -19.57 -3.97
N TYR A 85 4.60 -18.44 -3.39
CA TYR A 85 4.00 -18.04 -2.11
C TYR A 85 2.48 -17.89 -2.24
N LEU A 86 2.02 -17.20 -3.28
CA LEU A 86 0.59 -16.94 -3.50
C LEU A 86 -0.19 -18.21 -3.78
N ALA A 87 0.44 -19.23 -4.35
CA ALA A 87 -0.22 -20.51 -4.59
C ALA A 87 -0.64 -21.17 -3.27
N ASN A 88 0.12 -20.96 -2.20
CA ASN A 88 -0.16 -21.52 -0.88
C ASN A 88 -0.82 -20.52 0.06
N SER A 89 -0.76 -19.25 -0.26
CA SER A 89 -1.29 -18.18 0.59
C SER A 89 -1.89 -17.09 -0.29
N PRO A 90 -3.08 -17.35 -0.86
CA PRO A 90 -3.70 -16.38 -1.78
C PRO A 90 -4.03 -15.06 -1.08
N ARG A 91 -3.94 -13.98 -1.85
CA ARG A 91 -4.23 -12.64 -1.37
C ARG A 91 -5.48 -12.09 -2.09
N ALA A 92 -6.19 -11.22 -1.40
CA ALA A 92 -7.38 -10.56 -1.96
C ALA A 92 -7.05 -9.22 -2.63
N VAL A 93 -5.77 -8.89 -2.74
CA VAL A 93 -5.33 -7.57 -3.23
C VAL A 93 -4.38 -7.74 -4.41
N PRO A 94 -4.34 -6.74 -5.31
CA PRO A 94 -3.37 -6.75 -6.42
C PRO A 94 -1.93 -6.75 -5.89
N ILE A 95 -1.11 -7.57 -6.51
CA ILE A 95 0.30 -7.73 -6.15
C ILE A 95 1.17 -7.04 -7.21
N VAL A 96 2.11 -6.23 -6.76
CA VAL A 96 3.03 -5.52 -7.64
C VAL A 96 4.46 -5.92 -7.28
N LEU A 97 5.25 -6.30 -8.26
CA LEU A 97 6.68 -6.56 -8.04
C LEU A 97 7.44 -5.24 -8.05
N MET A 98 8.47 -5.13 -7.22
CA MET A 98 9.28 -3.92 -7.13
C MET A 98 9.82 -3.47 -8.48
N GLU A 99 10.19 -4.40 -9.34
CA GLU A 99 10.72 -4.08 -10.67
C GLU A 99 9.69 -3.42 -11.60
N ASN A 100 8.41 -3.55 -11.27
CA ASN A 100 7.30 -3.03 -12.09
C ASN A 100 6.66 -1.78 -11.51
N THR A 101 7.39 -1.07 -10.66
CA THR A 101 6.89 0.16 -10.04
C THR A 101 8.05 1.02 -9.54
N ASN A 102 7.80 2.31 -9.38
CA ASN A 102 8.75 3.20 -8.72
C ASN A 102 8.37 3.49 -7.25
N LEU A 103 7.33 2.83 -6.74
CA LEU A 103 6.80 3.12 -5.40
C LEU A 103 7.77 2.78 -4.28
N ALA A 104 8.46 1.64 -4.36
CA ALA A 104 9.38 1.24 -3.30
C ALA A 104 10.53 2.23 -3.14
N ALA A 105 11.09 2.69 -4.26
CA ALA A 105 12.14 3.69 -4.25
C ALA A 105 11.62 5.03 -3.75
N MET A 106 10.41 5.40 -4.17
CA MET A 106 9.79 6.67 -3.81
C MET A 106 9.66 6.83 -2.30
N PHE A 107 9.25 5.77 -1.62
CA PHE A 107 9.05 5.81 -0.16
C PHE A 107 10.22 5.24 0.62
N ALA A 108 11.32 4.91 -0.07
CA ALA A 108 12.51 4.33 0.56
C ALA A 108 12.14 3.17 1.48
N ALA A 109 11.30 2.27 0.97
CA ALA A 109 10.80 1.15 1.75
C ALA A 109 11.93 0.16 2.03
N LYS A 110 12.37 0.09 3.28
CA LYS A 110 13.52 -0.74 3.70
C LYS A 110 13.16 -1.72 4.79
N SER A 111 12.13 -1.46 5.57
CA SER A 111 11.65 -2.38 6.60
C SER A 111 10.17 -2.66 6.33
N TYR A 112 9.75 -3.84 6.69
CA TYR A 112 8.43 -4.33 6.28
C TYR A 112 7.65 -4.89 7.46
N PRO A 113 6.32 -4.75 7.45
CA PRO A 113 5.55 -4.03 6.45
C PRO A 113 5.64 -2.52 6.64
N LEU A 114 5.50 -1.79 5.55
CA LEU A 114 5.32 -0.35 5.57
C LEU A 114 4.01 -0.07 4.86
N TYR A 115 3.16 0.74 5.46
CA TYR A 115 1.89 1.16 4.86
C TYR A 115 1.92 2.64 4.59
N VAL A 116 1.46 3.03 3.42
CA VAL A 116 1.30 4.45 3.05
C VAL A 116 -0.11 4.63 2.53
N LEU A 117 -0.81 5.62 3.07
CA LEU A 117 -2.18 5.91 2.68
C LEU A 117 -2.23 7.18 1.85
N ILE A 118 -2.89 7.09 0.70
CA ILE A 118 -3.11 8.23 -0.20
C ILE A 118 -4.61 8.47 -0.24
N ASP A 119 -5.03 9.71 0.04
CA ASP A 119 -6.45 10.02 0.08
C ASP A 119 -7.03 10.22 -1.33
N ALA A 120 -8.35 10.44 -1.40
CA ALA A 120 -9.05 10.57 -2.67
C ALA A 120 -8.62 11.80 -3.48
N ASP A 121 -7.97 12.76 -2.84
CA ASP A 121 -7.44 13.96 -3.49
C ASP A 121 -6.02 13.78 -4.00
N GLY A 122 -5.47 12.57 -3.87
CA GLY A 122 -4.13 12.27 -4.33
C GLY A 122 -3.03 12.74 -3.40
N LYS A 123 -3.35 12.95 -2.13
CA LYS A 123 -2.37 13.42 -1.13
C LYS A 123 -2.04 12.30 -0.16
N ILE A 124 -0.79 12.29 0.30
CA ILE A 124 -0.34 11.32 1.29
C ILE A 124 -1.00 11.67 2.62
N ALA A 125 -1.85 10.79 3.11
CA ALA A 125 -2.65 11.00 4.31
C ALA A 125 -2.02 10.43 5.58
N GLY A 126 -1.13 9.45 5.44
CA GLY A 126 -0.48 8.87 6.60
C GLY A 126 0.40 7.68 6.28
N GLU A 127 1.14 7.24 7.28
CA GLU A 127 2.03 6.08 7.22
C GLU A 127 1.83 5.23 8.46
N LEU A 128 2.13 3.94 8.32
CA LEU A 128 2.18 3.03 9.45
C LEU A 128 3.39 2.11 9.22
N ARG A 129 4.34 2.15 10.15
CA ARG A 129 5.53 1.32 10.07
C ARG A 129 5.36 0.12 11.00
N GLY A 130 5.53 -1.07 10.43
CA GLY A 130 5.36 -2.30 11.18
C GLY A 130 3.94 -2.82 11.20
N ALA A 131 3.79 -4.01 11.73
CA ALA A 131 2.51 -4.70 11.77
C ALA A 131 1.77 -4.33 13.06
N GLY A 132 0.62 -3.70 12.92
CA GLY A 132 -0.23 -3.35 14.05
C GLY A 132 -1.57 -4.02 14.04
N GLY A 133 -1.82 -4.89 13.08
CA GLY A 133 -3.08 -5.60 12.97
C GLY A 133 -4.21 -4.75 12.45
N GLU A 134 -5.41 -5.30 12.50
CA GLU A 134 -6.58 -4.68 11.91
C GLU A 134 -6.93 -3.33 12.53
N ARG A 135 -6.78 -3.21 13.84
CA ARG A 135 -7.08 -1.93 14.52
C ARG A 135 -6.21 -0.79 14.00
N ALA A 136 -4.90 -1.06 13.87
CA ALA A 136 -3.98 -0.02 13.39
C ALA A 136 -4.28 0.35 11.94
N LEU A 137 -4.64 -0.63 11.12
CA LEU A 137 -5.01 -0.37 9.73
C LEU A 137 -6.29 0.46 9.64
N ARG A 138 -7.28 0.15 10.46
CA ARG A 138 -8.52 0.92 10.49
C ARG A 138 -8.29 2.35 10.96
N ASN A 139 -7.41 2.52 11.95
CA ASN A 139 -7.05 3.87 12.40
C ASN A 139 -6.37 4.67 11.29
N LEU A 140 -5.52 4.01 10.51
CA LEU A 140 -4.89 4.65 9.37
C LEU A 140 -5.94 5.06 8.32
N LEU A 141 -6.85 4.14 7.97
CA LEU A 141 -7.87 4.38 6.94
C LEU A 141 -8.82 5.54 7.30
N ARG A 142 -9.06 5.77 8.59
CA ARG A 142 -9.88 6.90 9.02
C ARG A 142 -9.32 8.25 8.57
N LYS A 143 -8.00 8.33 8.40
CA LYS A 143 -7.36 9.57 7.93
C LYS A 143 -7.78 9.95 6.51
N ALA A 144 -8.33 9.00 5.77
CA ALA A 144 -8.87 9.24 4.44
C ALA A 144 -10.40 9.09 4.40
N GLY A 145 -11.04 9.09 5.56
CA GLY A 145 -12.50 9.06 5.64
C GLY A 145 -13.14 7.68 5.58
N LEU A 146 -12.35 6.62 5.69
CA LEU A 146 -12.89 5.25 5.67
C LEU A 146 -13.07 4.72 7.09
N GLU A 147 -14.33 4.48 7.45
CA GLU A 147 -14.68 3.88 8.72
C GLU A 147 -15.88 2.95 8.55
#